data_38240a76ae57bd80d21f11699ebac72b
#
_entry.id   38240a76ae57bd80d21f11699ebac72b
#
_cell.length_a   1.000
_cell.length_b   1.000
_cell.length_c   1.000
_cell.angle_alpha   90.00
_cell.angle_beta   90.00
_cell.angle_gamma   90.00
#
_symmetry.space_group_name_H-M   'P 1'
#
loop_
_entity.id
_entity.type
_entity.pdbx_description
1 polymer ?
#
loop_
_entity_poly.entity_id
_entity_poly.type
_entity_poly.pdbx_seq_one_letter_code
_entity_poly.pdbx_strand_id
1 'polypeptide(L)'
;EYFMLNKPAGTVSATEDGKYPTVISLIDAALRKDLFPVGRLDLDTEGLLLITNDGAMAHELLSPKKHVDKIYLAYIEGTLPKDAKKQMQEGLIIEEGVKTLPAELVILDPPAGMKEGLTAVSLRIHEGKFHQVKRMFEVLGCKVVYLKRMTMGPLVLDPSLKPGEYRALKEEELKALERKINEKERTHILDGISAVLFDLDGTLVDSMWMWEAIDVEYLGRYGLECPSDLQKAIEGMSFSETAVYFKERFNLPDSIEEIKQAWVEMSLEKYQKEVPVKPGVREFLEEISIRGIKAGIATSNGREMVDAVLKSLGLEQYFQVVATACEVAAGKPAPDIYLEVARRLGAKPENCLVFEDVPAGIMAGKNAGMKGMFLLPSAA
;
A
#
# COMPACT_ATOMS: atom_id res chain seq x y z
N GLU A 1 -19.12 5.37 -3.29
CA GLU A 1 -20.05 4.27 -2.99
C GLU A 1 -19.57 2.99 -3.63
N TYR A 2 -19.85 1.82 -3.01
CA TYR A 2 -19.40 0.52 -3.49
C TYR A 2 -20.50 -0.52 -3.28
N PHE A 3 -20.92 -1.16 -4.36
CA PHE A 3 -21.97 -2.19 -4.33
C PHE A 3 -21.45 -3.48 -4.93
N MET A 4 -21.75 -4.61 -4.25
CA MET A 4 -21.63 -5.94 -4.80
C MET A 4 -22.95 -6.30 -5.47
N LEU A 5 -22.92 -6.51 -6.78
CA LEU A 5 -24.05 -6.99 -7.56
C LEU A 5 -23.86 -8.45 -7.94
N ASN A 6 -24.85 -9.29 -7.74
CA ASN A 6 -24.93 -10.60 -8.41
C ASN A 6 -25.56 -10.38 -9.79
N LYS A 7 -24.71 -10.07 -10.79
CA LYS A 7 -25.16 -9.77 -12.15
C LYS A 7 -25.94 -10.96 -12.73
N PRO A 8 -27.16 -10.77 -13.21
CA PRO A 8 -27.91 -11.80 -13.92
C PRO A 8 -27.46 -11.91 -15.38
N ALA A 9 -27.69 -13.06 -16.00
CA ALA A 9 -27.63 -13.18 -17.45
C ALA A 9 -28.66 -12.25 -18.12
N GLY A 10 -28.39 -11.80 -19.35
CA GLY A 10 -29.25 -10.92 -20.11
C GLY A 10 -29.09 -9.42 -19.82
N THR A 11 -28.15 -9.03 -18.94
CA THR A 11 -27.79 -7.62 -18.69
C THR A 11 -26.39 -7.32 -19.17
N VAL A 12 -26.13 -6.10 -19.63
CA VAL A 12 -24.80 -5.63 -20.07
C VAL A 12 -24.08 -4.88 -18.95
N SER A 13 -22.76 -5.10 -18.86
CA SER A 13 -21.88 -4.38 -17.94
C SER A 13 -21.52 -3.00 -18.51
N ALA A 14 -22.52 -2.12 -18.55
CA ALA A 14 -22.41 -0.74 -19.05
C ALA A 14 -23.30 0.20 -18.23
N THR A 15 -23.05 1.49 -18.35
CA THR A 15 -23.90 2.54 -17.77
C THR A 15 -25.16 2.79 -18.61
N GLU A 16 -25.01 2.70 -19.94
CA GLU A 16 -26.08 2.87 -20.92
C GLU A 16 -25.94 1.84 -22.03
N ASP A 17 -27.05 1.37 -22.57
CA ASP A 17 -27.11 0.49 -23.74
C ASP A 17 -28.47 0.65 -24.44
N GLY A 18 -28.46 0.68 -25.78
CA GLY A 18 -29.68 0.91 -26.57
C GLY A 18 -30.52 -0.34 -26.81
N LYS A 19 -30.03 -1.53 -26.43
CA LYS A 19 -30.69 -2.82 -26.76
C LYS A 19 -30.97 -3.69 -25.53
N TYR A 20 -30.07 -3.69 -24.55
CA TYR A 20 -30.16 -4.56 -23.40
C TYR A 20 -30.24 -3.77 -22.09
N PRO A 21 -30.93 -4.28 -21.06
CA PRO A 21 -30.88 -3.67 -19.74
C PRO A 21 -29.44 -3.63 -19.22
N THR A 22 -29.07 -2.53 -18.57
CA THR A 22 -27.73 -2.35 -18.03
C THR A 22 -27.68 -2.79 -16.58
N VAL A 23 -26.49 -3.12 -16.08
CA VAL A 23 -26.28 -3.44 -14.67
C VAL A 23 -26.61 -2.26 -13.75
N ILE A 24 -26.47 -1.03 -14.22
CA ILE A 24 -26.84 0.17 -13.46
C ILE A 24 -28.34 0.30 -13.31
N SER A 25 -29.14 -0.18 -14.28
CA SER A 25 -30.60 -0.18 -14.16
C SER A 25 -31.15 -1.08 -13.04
N LEU A 26 -30.35 -2.00 -12.53
CA LEU A 26 -30.69 -2.88 -11.39
C LEU A 26 -30.48 -2.21 -10.03
N ILE A 27 -29.71 -1.11 -9.97
CA ILE A 27 -29.48 -0.35 -8.73
C ILE A 27 -30.64 0.63 -8.53
N ASP A 28 -30.98 0.93 -7.26
CA ASP A 28 -32.00 1.91 -6.93
C ASP A 28 -31.70 3.26 -7.62
N ALA A 29 -32.72 3.89 -8.21
CA ALA A 29 -32.59 5.15 -8.94
C ALA A 29 -31.98 6.29 -8.10
N ALA A 30 -32.26 6.31 -6.81
CA ALA A 30 -31.69 7.29 -5.87
C ALA A 30 -30.18 7.15 -5.67
N LEU A 31 -29.61 5.98 -5.94
CA LEU A 31 -28.20 5.64 -5.72
C LEU A 31 -27.37 5.66 -7.01
N ARG A 32 -27.99 5.83 -8.18
CA ARG A 32 -27.35 5.65 -9.51
C ARG A 32 -26.38 6.77 -9.90
N LYS A 33 -26.28 7.84 -9.14
CA LYS A 33 -25.47 8.99 -9.53
C LYS A 33 -24.00 8.59 -9.71
N ASP A 34 -23.48 8.81 -10.92
CA ASP A 34 -22.09 8.59 -11.31
C ASP A 34 -21.58 7.15 -11.13
N LEU A 35 -22.47 6.17 -10.93
CA LEU A 35 -22.09 4.77 -10.78
C LEU A 35 -21.72 4.13 -12.11
N PHE A 36 -20.71 3.27 -12.08
CA PHE A 36 -20.29 2.45 -13.21
C PHE A 36 -19.78 1.07 -12.76
N PRO A 37 -19.81 0.06 -13.64
CA PRO A 37 -19.30 -1.26 -13.32
C PRO A 37 -17.76 -1.32 -13.36
N VAL A 38 -17.15 -1.99 -12.41
CA VAL A 38 -15.71 -2.26 -12.36
C VAL A 38 -15.41 -3.50 -13.20
N GLY A 39 -15.04 -3.27 -14.44
CA GLY A 39 -14.83 -4.30 -15.45
C GLY A 39 -16.14 -4.78 -16.08
N ARG A 40 -16.01 -5.81 -16.91
CA ARG A 40 -17.10 -6.29 -17.73
C ARG A 40 -17.27 -7.81 -17.55
N LEU A 41 -18.52 -8.25 -17.44
CA LEU A 41 -18.95 -9.61 -17.65
C LEU A 41 -19.79 -9.65 -18.93
N ASP A 42 -19.70 -10.73 -19.67
CA ASP A 42 -20.47 -10.92 -20.90
C ASP A 42 -21.97 -10.90 -20.61
N LEU A 43 -22.78 -10.73 -21.66
CA LEU A 43 -24.26 -10.68 -21.55
C LEU A 43 -24.82 -11.91 -20.83
N ASP A 44 -24.30 -13.08 -21.14
CA ASP A 44 -24.73 -14.38 -20.61
C ASP A 44 -23.93 -14.85 -19.37
N THR A 45 -22.92 -14.08 -18.94
CA THR A 45 -22.12 -14.37 -17.75
C THR A 45 -22.77 -13.76 -16.51
N GLU A 46 -22.88 -14.54 -15.45
CA GLU A 46 -23.45 -14.16 -14.17
C GLU A 46 -22.39 -13.86 -13.11
N GLY A 47 -22.86 -13.42 -11.94
CA GLY A 47 -22.09 -13.42 -10.70
C GLY A 47 -21.55 -12.07 -10.28
N LEU A 48 -20.51 -12.08 -9.48
CA LEU A 48 -19.98 -10.90 -8.79
C LEU A 48 -19.54 -9.81 -9.76
N LEU A 49 -20.18 -8.67 -9.68
CA LEU A 49 -19.78 -7.43 -10.35
C LEU A 49 -19.74 -6.30 -9.31
N LEU A 50 -18.61 -5.63 -9.19
CA LEU A 50 -18.47 -4.44 -8.36
C LEU A 50 -19.00 -3.23 -9.13
N ILE A 51 -19.84 -2.43 -8.48
CA ILE A 51 -20.38 -1.16 -8.98
C ILE A 51 -19.90 -0.05 -8.05
N THR A 52 -19.35 1.02 -8.60
CA THR A 52 -18.82 2.15 -7.82
C THR A 52 -18.85 3.45 -8.61
N ASN A 53 -18.64 4.56 -7.92
CA ASN A 53 -18.33 5.87 -8.50
C ASN A 53 -16.87 6.30 -8.23
N ASP A 54 -16.03 5.40 -7.70
CA ASP A 54 -14.62 5.63 -7.46
C ASP A 54 -13.77 5.15 -8.66
N GLY A 55 -13.42 6.12 -9.53
CA GLY A 55 -12.61 5.86 -10.71
C GLY A 55 -11.17 5.41 -10.39
N ALA A 56 -10.59 5.90 -9.29
CA ALA A 56 -9.24 5.53 -8.89
C ALA A 56 -9.17 4.07 -8.46
N MET A 57 -10.06 3.64 -7.57
CA MET A 57 -10.19 2.25 -7.13
C MET A 57 -10.48 1.31 -8.31
N ALA A 58 -11.39 1.69 -9.21
CA ALA A 58 -11.73 0.90 -10.38
C ALA A 58 -10.53 0.72 -11.32
N HIS A 59 -9.76 1.78 -11.56
CA HIS A 59 -8.55 1.73 -12.39
C HIS A 59 -7.52 0.75 -11.80
N GLU A 60 -7.29 0.79 -10.49
CA GLU A 60 -6.39 -0.12 -9.80
C GLU A 60 -6.83 -1.59 -9.93
N LEU A 61 -8.11 -1.87 -9.73
CA LEU A 61 -8.67 -3.23 -9.83
C LEU A 61 -8.67 -3.78 -11.25
N LEU A 62 -8.74 -2.93 -12.27
CA LEU A 62 -8.78 -3.33 -13.68
C LEU A 62 -7.41 -3.33 -14.35
N SER A 63 -6.40 -2.72 -13.75
CA SER A 63 -5.07 -2.62 -14.30
C SER A 63 -4.49 -4.02 -14.58
N PRO A 64 -4.08 -4.33 -15.83
CA PRO A 64 -3.47 -5.62 -16.16
C PRO A 64 -2.20 -5.92 -15.34
N LYS A 65 -1.48 -4.86 -14.91
CA LYS A 65 -0.27 -4.97 -14.10
C LYS A 65 -0.56 -5.45 -12.67
N LYS A 66 -1.76 -5.23 -12.17
CA LYS A 66 -2.15 -5.60 -10.80
C LYS A 66 -2.58 -7.07 -10.67
N HIS A 67 -2.81 -7.79 -11.78
CA HIS A 67 -3.16 -9.23 -11.82
C HIS A 67 -4.22 -9.64 -10.77
N VAL A 68 -5.29 -8.87 -10.66
CA VAL A 68 -6.36 -9.15 -9.68
C VAL A 68 -7.02 -10.49 -10.04
N ASP A 69 -6.96 -11.43 -9.11
CA ASP A 69 -7.49 -12.78 -9.27
C ASP A 69 -9.00 -12.75 -9.48
N LYS A 70 -9.48 -13.59 -10.37
CA LYS A 70 -10.90 -13.81 -10.61
C LYS A 70 -11.15 -15.29 -10.66
N ILE A 71 -12.08 -15.80 -9.87
CA ILE A 71 -12.48 -17.21 -9.89
C ILE A 71 -13.86 -17.31 -10.50
N TYR A 72 -13.95 -18.19 -11.47
CA TYR A 72 -15.20 -18.51 -12.16
C TYR A 72 -15.63 -19.94 -11.90
N LEU A 73 -16.90 -20.14 -11.64
CA LEU A 73 -17.59 -21.41 -11.76
C LEU A 73 -18.07 -21.53 -13.22
N ALA A 74 -17.71 -22.61 -13.89
CA ALA A 74 -18.21 -22.90 -15.23
C ALA A 74 -18.76 -24.32 -15.32
N TYR A 75 -19.80 -24.49 -16.14
CA TYR A 75 -20.25 -25.79 -16.60
C TYR A 75 -19.85 -25.91 -18.07
N ILE A 76 -19.15 -26.99 -18.38
CA ILE A 76 -18.61 -27.23 -19.72
C ILE A 76 -19.21 -28.50 -20.31
N GLU A 77 -19.52 -28.44 -21.60
CA GLU A 77 -19.90 -29.55 -22.45
C GLU A 77 -18.67 -30.02 -23.21
N GLY A 78 -18.46 -31.33 -23.33
CA GLY A 78 -17.27 -31.92 -23.95
C GLY A 78 -16.37 -32.65 -22.96
N THR A 79 -15.31 -33.25 -23.45
CA THR A 79 -14.36 -34.02 -22.64
C THR A 79 -13.06 -33.26 -22.50
N LEU A 80 -12.70 -32.88 -21.28
CA LEU A 80 -11.43 -32.24 -20.99
C LEU A 80 -10.27 -33.17 -21.32
N PRO A 81 -9.23 -32.69 -22.01
CA PRO A 81 -7.97 -33.40 -22.17
C PRO A 81 -7.35 -33.77 -20.81
N LYS A 82 -6.67 -34.92 -20.74
CA LYS A 82 -6.03 -35.39 -19.49
C LYS A 82 -5.03 -34.38 -18.91
N ASP A 83 -4.40 -33.62 -19.78
CA ASP A 83 -3.40 -32.60 -19.47
C ASP A 83 -3.96 -31.17 -19.43
N ALA A 84 -5.29 -31.00 -19.47
CA ALA A 84 -5.95 -29.69 -19.45
C ALA A 84 -5.44 -28.75 -18.33
N LYS A 85 -5.24 -29.28 -17.12
CA LYS A 85 -4.69 -28.52 -15.99
C LYS A 85 -3.29 -27.97 -16.31
N LYS A 86 -2.42 -28.80 -16.90
CA LYS A 86 -1.05 -28.41 -17.29
C LYS A 86 -1.10 -27.35 -18.38
N GLN A 87 -1.90 -27.54 -19.42
CA GLN A 87 -2.06 -26.56 -20.49
C GLN A 87 -2.55 -25.21 -19.97
N MET A 88 -3.51 -25.18 -19.04
CA MET A 88 -3.99 -23.96 -18.39
C MET A 88 -2.89 -23.27 -17.57
N GLN A 89 -2.06 -24.04 -16.83
CA GLN A 89 -0.92 -23.50 -16.07
C GLN A 89 0.19 -22.94 -16.96
N GLU A 90 0.39 -23.48 -18.16
CA GLU A 90 1.37 -22.97 -19.13
C GLU A 90 0.85 -21.76 -19.91
N GLY A 91 -0.46 -21.50 -19.84
CA GLY A 91 -1.16 -20.49 -20.61
C GLY A 91 -1.48 -20.96 -22.04
N LEU A 92 -2.68 -20.62 -22.50
CA LEU A 92 -3.23 -21.03 -23.78
C LEU A 92 -3.14 -19.91 -24.82
N ILE A 93 -2.94 -20.27 -26.10
CA ILE A 93 -3.10 -19.33 -27.22
C ILE A 93 -4.57 -19.34 -27.61
N ILE A 94 -5.31 -18.30 -27.25
CA ILE A 94 -6.75 -18.18 -27.47
C ILE A 94 -7.13 -17.44 -28.75
N GLU A 95 -6.15 -16.78 -29.37
CA GLU A 95 -6.24 -16.06 -30.64
C GLU A 95 -4.83 -15.90 -31.21
N GLU A 96 -4.68 -15.64 -32.50
CA GLU A 96 -3.36 -15.45 -33.11
C GLU A 96 -2.58 -14.34 -32.39
N GLY A 97 -1.41 -14.68 -31.86
CA GLY A 97 -0.56 -13.79 -31.08
C GLY A 97 -1.04 -13.47 -29.65
N VAL A 98 -2.17 -14.04 -29.22
CA VAL A 98 -2.75 -13.77 -27.87
C VAL A 98 -2.62 -15.00 -26.98
N LYS A 99 -1.55 -15.05 -26.17
CA LYS A 99 -1.38 -16.05 -25.11
C LYS A 99 -1.97 -15.54 -23.80
N THR A 100 -2.64 -16.45 -23.06
CA THR A 100 -3.13 -16.14 -21.70
C THR A 100 -2.01 -16.24 -20.68
N LEU A 101 -2.17 -15.55 -19.56
CA LEU A 101 -1.39 -15.83 -18.35
C LEU A 101 -1.73 -17.24 -17.84
N PRO A 102 -0.84 -17.85 -17.01
CA PRO A 102 -1.14 -19.08 -16.30
C PRO A 102 -2.49 -19.02 -15.58
N ALA A 103 -3.26 -20.09 -15.64
CA ALA A 103 -4.54 -20.23 -14.99
C ALA A 103 -4.62 -21.54 -14.20
N GLU A 104 -5.39 -21.55 -13.11
CA GLU A 104 -5.57 -22.71 -12.26
C GLU A 104 -6.95 -23.33 -12.50
N LEU A 105 -6.97 -24.56 -12.99
CA LEU A 105 -8.19 -25.34 -13.27
C LEU A 105 -8.41 -26.41 -12.21
N VAL A 106 -9.57 -26.39 -11.58
CA VAL A 106 -10.03 -27.43 -10.65
C VAL A 106 -11.33 -28.04 -11.17
N ILE A 107 -11.37 -29.36 -11.31
CA ILE A 107 -12.61 -30.09 -11.62
C ILE A 107 -13.36 -30.27 -10.31
N LEU A 108 -14.63 -29.93 -10.30
CA LEU A 108 -15.51 -29.97 -9.14
C LEU A 108 -16.43 -31.19 -9.21
N ASP A 109 -16.90 -31.64 -8.06
CA ASP A 109 -18.02 -32.57 -8.00
C ASP A 109 -19.28 -31.90 -8.60
N PRO A 110 -20.06 -32.63 -9.39
CA PRO A 110 -21.24 -32.06 -10.00
C PRO A 110 -22.28 -31.64 -8.93
N PRO A 111 -22.74 -30.38 -8.94
CA PRO A 111 -23.74 -29.94 -7.99
C PRO A 111 -25.08 -30.68 -8.24
N ALA A 112 -25.86 -30.81 -7.18
CA ALA A 112 -27.18 -31.46 -7.26
C ALA A 112 -28.05 -30.80 -8.34
N GLY A 113 -28.64 -31.63 -9.23
CA GLY A 113 -29.47 -31.16 -10.33
C GLY A 113 -28.73 -30.68 -11.58
N MET A 114 -27.40 -30.83 -11.65
CA MET A 114 -26.67 -30.56 -12.87
C MET A 114 -27.05 -31.54 -13.97
N LYS A 115 -27.21 -31.04 -15.20
CA LYS A 115 -27.56 -31.85 -16.36
C LYS A 115 -26.47 -32.88 -16.67
N GLU A 116 -26.88 -34.12 -17.00
CA GLU A 116 -25.92 -35.16 -17.46
C GLU A 116 -25.12 -34.70 -18.67
N GLY A 117 -23.86 -35.13 -18.74
CA GLY A 117 -22.93 -34.78 -19.83
C GLY A 117 -22.17 -33.45 -19.65
N LEU A 118 -22.42 -32.73 -18.54
CA LEU A 118 -21.70 -31.54 -18.19
C LEU A 118 -20.61 -31.82 -17.13
N THR A 119 -19.53 -31.07 -17.17
CA THR A 119 -18.50 -31.08 -16.13
C THR A 119 -18.49 -29.72 -15.42
N ALA A 120 -18.52 -29.72 -14.09
CA ALA A 120 -18.38 -28.52 -13.29
C ALA A 120 -16.89 -28.24 -13.04
N VAL A 121 -16.46 -27.00 -13.23
CA VAL A 121 -15.09 -26.60 -13.02
C VAL A 121 -14.99 -25.23 -12.33
N SER A 122 -13.93 -25.06 -11.55
CA SER A 122 -13.48 -23.76 -11.06
C SER A 122 -12.24 -23.33 -11.83
N LEU A 123 -12.25 -22.12 -12.36
CA LEU A 123 -11.11 -21.56 -13.09
C LEU A 123 -10.69 -20.23 -12.44
N ARG A 124 -9.41 -20.16 -11.99
CA ARG A 124 -8.78 -18.92 -11.53
C ARG A 124 -7.94 -18.32 -12.64
N ILE A 125 -8.17 -17.05 -12.95
CA ILE A 125 -7.39 -16.25 -13.90
C ILE A 125 -6.93 -14.94 -13.26
N HIS A 126 -5.83 -14.38 -13.77
CA HIS A 126 -5.19 -13.16 -13.26
C HIS A 126 -5.32 -11.96 -14.21
N GLU A 127 -6.10 -12.10 -15.25
CA GLU A 127 -6.32 -11.09 -16.31
C GLU A 127 -7.79 -11.11 -16.76
N GLY A 128 -8.15 -10.39 -17.81
CA GLY A 128 -9.53 -10.36 -18.31
C GLY A 128 -9.56 -9.96 -19.78
N LYS A 129 -9.15 -10.87 -20.68
CA LYS A 129 -9.28 -10.69 -22.12
C LYS A 129 -10.72 -10.93 -22.58
N PHE A 130 -11.07 -10.44 -23.76
CA PHE A 130 -12.41 -10.61 -24.31
C PHE A 130 -12.78 -12.08 -24.44
N HIS A 131 -13.90 -12.46 -23.81
CA HIS A 131 -14.42 -13.84 -23.73
C HIS A 131 -13.37 -14.89 -23.29
N GLN A 132 -12.40 -14.48 -22.47
CA GLN A 132 -11.21 -15.30 -22.19
C GLN A 132 -11.55 -16.71 -21.71
N VAL A 133 -12.41 -16.86 -20.71
CA VAL A 133 -12.75 -18.17 -20.14
C VAL A 133 -13.37 -19.09 -21.21
N LYS A 134 -14.29 -18.58 -22.01
CA LYS A 134 -14.96 -19.34 -23.08
C LYS A 134 -13.94 -19.81 -24.12
N ARG A 135 -13.10 -18.91 -24.60
CA ARG A 135 -12.05 -19.21 -25.57
C ARG A 135 -11.00 -20.19 -25.06
N MET A 136 -10.64 -20.13 -23.77
CA MET A 136 -9.72 -21.09 -23.16
C MET A 136 -10.30 -22.52 -23.20
N PHE A 137 -11.59 -22.68 -22.93
CA PHE A 137 -12.23 -24.00 -23.04
C PHE A 137 -12.47 -24.43 -24.48
N GLU A 138 -12.74 -23.52 -25.42
CA GLU A 138 -12.82 -23.81 -26.85
C GLU A 138 -11.51 -24.37 -27.39
N VAL A 139 -10.34 -23.82 -26.99
CA VAL A 139 -9.01 -24.36 -27.34
C VAL A 139 -8.82 -25.79 -26.82
N LEU A 140 -9.42 -26.14 -25.68
CA LEU A 140 -9.39 -27.48 -25.12
C LEU A 140 -10.48 -28.42 -25.70
N GLY A 141 -11.23 -27.96 -26.72
CA GLY A 141 -12.29 -28.75 -27.36
C GLY A 141 -13.58 -28.83 -26.54
N CYS A 142 -13.78 -27.95 -25.57
CA CYS A 142 -14.94 -27.88 -24.71
C CYS A 142 -15.74 -26.60 -24.92
N LYS A 143 -17.05 -26.62 -24.67
CA LYS A 143 -17.93 -25.47 -24.74
C LYS A 143 -18.40 -25.06 -23.36
N VAL A 144 -18.25 -23.80 -22.99
CA VAL A 144 -18.84 -23.24 -21.76
C VAL A 144 -20.32 -23.00 -21.99
N VAL A 145 -21.17 -23.66 -21.21
CA VAL A 145 -22.66 -23.52 -21.26
C VAL A 145 -23.22 -22.71 -20.10
N TYR A 146 -22.45 -22.56 -19.03
CA TYR A 146 -22.76 -21.70 -17.89
C TYR A 146 -21.47 -21.09 -17.35
N LEU A 147 -21.51 -19.80 -17.01
CA LEU A 147 -20.36 -19.08 -16.46
C LEU A 147 -20.80 -18.09 -15.40
N LYS A 148 -20.19 -18.20 -14.22
CA LYS A 148 -20.47 -17.31 -13.09
C LYS A 148 -19.19 -16.89 -12.40
N ARG A 149 -18.96 -15.58 -12.24
CA ARG A 149 -17.84 -15.09 -11.45
C ARG A 149 -18.14 -15.15 -9.96
N MET A 150 -17.36 -15.93 -9.24
CA MET A 150 -17.51 -16.15 -7.80
C MET A 150 -16.70 -15.16 -6.96
N THR A 151 -15.50 -14.78 -7.45
CA THR A 151 -14.62 -13.87 -6.73
C THR A 151 -13.98 -12.84 -7.64
N MET A 152 -13.58 -11.71 -7.05
CA MET A 152 -12.75 -10.69 -7.69
C MET A 152 -11.82 -10.08 -6.63
N GLY A 153 -10.52 -10.41 -6.71
CA GLY A 153 -9.58 -10.09 -5.64
C GLY A 153 -10.02 -10.68 -4.30
N PRO A 154 -10.10 -9.87 -3.23
CA PRO A 154 -10.55 -10.33 -1.93
C PRO A 154 -12.07 -10.47 -1.81
N LEU A 155 -12.84 -9.98 -2.79
CA LEU A 155 -14.29 -10.06 -2.75
C LEU A 155 -14.79 -11.44 -3.16
N VAL A 156 -15.71 -11.98 -2.36
CA VAL A 156 -16.43 -13.22 -2.63
C VAL A 156 -17.91 -12.88 -2.81
N LEU A 157 -18.54 -13.44 -3.85
CA LEU A 157 -19.97 -13.25 -4.08
C LEU A 157 -20.77 -13.72 -2.86
N ASP A 158 -21.59 -12.82 -2.32
CA ASP A 158 -22.47 -13.14 -1.20
C ASP A 158 -23.50 -14.19 -1.63
N PRO A 159 -23.52 -15.37 -1.03
CA PRO A 159 -24.45 -16.45 -1.44
C PRO A 159 -25.92 -16.12 -1.17
N SER A 160 -26.22 -15.12 -0.35
CA SER A 160 -27.58 -14.67 -0.08
C SER A 160 -28.16 -13.82 -1.21
N LEU A 161 -27.32 -13.22 -2.06
CA LEU A 161 -27.76 -12.39 -3.18
C LEU A 161 -28.24 -13.26 -4.34
N LYS A 162 -29.53 -13.15 -4.68
CA LYS A 162 -30.08 -13.75 -5.90
C LYS A 162 -29.58 -12.99 -7.14
N PRO A 163 -29.63 -13.61 -8.35
CA PRO A 163 -29.34 -12.89 -9.59
C PRO A 163 -30.19 -11.62 -9.72
N GLY A 164 -29.54 -10.48 -9.96
CA GLY A 164 -30.17 -9.15 -10.03
C GLY A 164 -30.17 -8.38 -8.71
N GLU A 165 -29.90 -9.03 -7.59
CA GLU A 165 -29.82 -8.37 -6.28
C GLU A 165 -28.41 -7.80 -6.03
N TYR A 166 -28.37 -6.72 -5.25
CA TYR A 166 -27.14 -6.04 -4.87
C TYR A 166 -27.19 -5.62 -3.39
N ARG A 167 -26.03 -5.35 -2.81
CA ARG A 167 -25.87 -4.70 -1.51
C ARG A 167 -24.65 -3.81 -1.48
N ALA A 168 -24.60 -2.87 -0.56
CA ALA A 168 -23.35 -2.16 -0.26
C ALA A 168 -22.25 -3.13 0.22
N LEU A 169 -20.99 -2.81 -0.09
CA LEU A 169 -19.87 -3.53 0.50
C LEU A 169 -19.86 -3.33 2.01
N LYS A 170 -19.48 -4.37 2.73
CA LYS A 170 -19.20 -4.29 4.16
C LYS A 170 -17.86 -3.55 4.35
N GLU A 171 -17.70 -2.92 5.50
CA GLU A 171 -16.46 -2.20 5.83
C GLU A 171 -15.22 -3.10 5.75
N GLU A 172 -15.34 -4.37 6.16
CA GLU A 172 -14.28 -5.36 6.07
C GLU A 172 -13.89 -5.69 4.63
N GLU A 173 -14.87 -5.77 3.72
CA GLU A 173 -14.66 -6.02 2.29
C GLU A 173 -13.94 -4.83 1.63
N LEU A 174 -14.33 -3.60 2.00
CA LEU A 174 -13.69 -2.39 1.51
C LEU A 174 -12.24 -2.30 2.00
N LYS A 175 -11.99 -2.51 3.30
CA LYS A 175 -10.64 -2.57 3.85
C LYS A 175 -9.78 -3.69 3.24
N ALA A 176 -10.38 -4.81 2.86
CA ALA A 176 -9.67 -5.89 2.17
C ALA A 176 -9.27 -5.50 0.74
N LEU A 177 -10.14 -4.77 0.01
CA LEU A 177 -9.81 -4.21 -1.30
C LEU A 177 -8.67 -3.21 -1.22
N GLU A 178 -8.73 -2.26 -0.31
CA GLU A 178 -7.71 -1.24 -0.07
C GLU A 178 -6.36 -1.89 0.29
N ARG A 179 -6.36 -2.86 1.20
CA ARG A 179 -5.15 -3.63 1.55
C ARG A 179 -4.56 -4.32 0.33
N LYS A 180 -5.38 -5.00 -0.49
CA LYS A 180 -4.91 -5.72 -1.68
C LYS A 180 -4.28 -4.81 -2.73
N ILE A 181 -4.81 -3.62 -2.91
CA ILE A 181 -4.27 -2.60 -3.79
C ILE A 181 -2.92 -2.12 -3.25
N ASN A 182 -2.88 -1.77 -1.97
CA ASN A 182 -1.69 -1.26 -1.28
C ASN A 182 -0.57 -2.30 -1.17
N GLU A 183 -0.88 -3.58 -0.89
CA GLU A 183 0.10 -4.69 -0.88
C GLU A 183 0.83 -4.81 -2.21
N LYS A 184 0.13 -4.64 -3.33
CA LYS A 184 0.73 -4.76 -4.65
C LYS A 184 1.56 -3.54 -5.04
N GLU A 185 1.22 -2.36 -4.56
CA GLU A 185 2.08 -1.18 -4.67
C GLU A 185 3.36 -1.34 -3.85
N ARG A 186 3.25 -1.88 -2.64
CA ARG A 186 4.40 -2.22 -1.80
C ARG A 186 5.34 -3.24 -2.46
N THR A 187 4.81 -4.28 -3.12
CA THR A 187 5.61 -5.26 -3.87
C THR A 187 6.35 -4.62 -5.05
N HIS A 188 5.69 -3.73 -5.78
CA HIS A 188 6.32 -3.06 -6.91
C HIS A 188 7.40 -2.05 -6.48
N ILE A 189 7.19 -1.36 -5.36
CA ILE A 189 8.18 -0.42 -4.79
C ILE A 189 9.45 -1.13 -4.36
N LEU A 190 9.33 -2.33 -3.81
CA LEU A 190 10.45 -3.15 -3.33
C LEU A 190 11.10 -4.00 -4.42
N ASP A 191 10.58 -4.01 -5.65
CA ASP A 191 11.17 -4.79 -6.75
C ASP A 191 12.58 -4.27 -7.11
N GLY A 192 13.57 -5.17 -6.98
CA GLY A 192 14.99 -4.87 -7.20
C GLY A 192 15.63 -4.07 -6.06
N ILE A 193 14.94 -3.86 -4.94
CA ILE A 193 15.49 -3.21 -3.74
C ILE A 193 16.21 -4.22 -2.86
N SER A 194 17.43 -3.90 -2.47
CA SER A 194 18.26 -4.69 -1.56
C SER A 194 18.41 -4.07 -0.17
N ALA A 195 18.13 -2.77 -0.06
CA ALA A 195 18.15 -2.06 1.22
C ALA A 195 17.10 -0.93 1.26
N VAL A 196 16.52 -0.71 2.42
CA VAL A 196 15.64 0.42 2.71
C VAL A 196 16.31 1.30 3.77
N LEU A 197 16.40 2.58 3.48
CA LEU A 197 17.02 3.57 4.33
C LEU A 197 15.96 4.55 4.83
N PHE A 198 15.94 4.77 6.12
CA PHE A 198 14.93 5.61 6.76
C PHE A 198 15.56 6.84 7.38
N ASP A 199 14.93 7.99 7.23
CA ASP A 199 15.05 9.01 8.25
C ASP A 199 14.35 8.55 9.53
N LEU A 200 14.60 9.20 10.65
CA LEU A 200 14.01 8.84 11.95
C LEU A 200 12.76 9.66 12.25
N ASP A 201 12.94 10.98 12.40
CA ASP A 201 11.93 11.89 12.90
C ASP A 201 10.90 12.25 11.83
N GLY A 202 9.61 12.14 12.17
CA GLY A 202 8.56 12.32 11.17
C GLY A 202 8.44 11.17 10.16
N THR A 203 9.41 10.26 10.11
CA THR A 203 9.45 9.10 9.20
C THR A 203 9.17 7.78 9.91
N LEU A 204 10.05 7.32 10.80
CA LEU A 204 9.84 6.11 11.60
C LEU A 204 9.01 6.38 12.85
N VAL A 205 9.23 7.52 13.47
CA VAL A 205 8.57 7.93 14.71
C VAL A 205 7.83 9.25 14.54
N ASP A 206 6.76 9.41 15.30
CA ASP A 206 5.96 10.64 15.33
C ASP A 206 6.46 11.59 16.42
N SER A 207 7.56 12.27 16.10
CA SER A 207 8.31 13.15 17.02
C SER A 207 8.19 14.64 16.70
N MET A 208 7.47 15.02 15.64
CA MET A 208 7.43 16.42 15.17
C MET A 208 6.85 17.41 16.20
N TRP A 209 5.94 16.95 17.06
CA TRP A 209 5.38 17.73 18.15
C TRP A 209 6.35 17.98 19.33
N MET A 210 7.40 17.17 19.41
CA MET A 210 8.27 17.06 20.58
C MET A 210 9.02 18.35 20.88
N TRP A 211 9.56 19.00 19.88
CA TRP A 211 10.35 20.22 20.07
C TRP A 211 9.51 21.38 20.59
N GLU A 212 8.29 21.56 20.05
CA GLU A 212 7.35 22.56 20.57
C GLU A 212 6.98 22.27 22.02
N ALA A 213 6.75 21.00 22.37
CA ALA A 213 6.47 20.59 23.75
C ALA A 213 7.67 20.86 24.68
N ILE A 214 8.89 20.63 24.22
CA ILE A 214 10.12 20.95 24.99
C ILE A 214 10.24 22.46 25.22
N ASP A 215 9.96 23.27 24.20
CA ASP A 215 10.01 24.72 24.32
C ASP A 215 9.02 25.24 25.36
N VAL A 216 7.78 24.74 25.31
CA VAL A 216 6.74 25.06 26.31
C VAL A 216 7.16 24.63 27.71
N GLU A 217 7.65 23.43 27.88
CA GLU A 217 8.04 22.87 29.16
C GLU A 217 9.29 23.60 29.72
N TYR A 218 10.28 23.87 28.87
CA TYR A 218 11.51 24.55 29.27
C TYR A 218 11.25 25.98 29.74
N LEU A 219 10.47 26.77 28.97
CA LEU A 219 10.07 28.12 29.35
C LEU A 219 9.18 28.12 30.61
N GLY A 220 8.31 27.12 30.75
CA GLY A 220 7.46 26.90 31.91
C GLY A 220 8.25 26.74 33.22
N ARG A 221 9.48 26.21 33.19
CA ARG A 221 10.38 26.13 34.39
C ARG A 221 10.70 27.51 34.97
N TYR A 222 10.67 28.54 34.13
CA TYR A 222 10.89 29.93 34.53
C TYR A 222 9.59 30.75 34.70
N GLY A 223 8.43 30.09 34.62
CA GLY A 223 7.15 30.77 34.67
C GLY A 223 6.83 31.62 33.45
N LEU A 224 7.47 31.32 32.32
CA LEU A 224 7.27 31.99 31.03
C LEU A 224 6.33 31.21 30.14
N GLU A 225 5.44 31.91 29.42
CA GLU A 225 4.60 31.34 28.39
C GLU A 225 5.37 31.23 27.06
N CYS A 226 5.17 30.15 26.31
CA CYS A 226 5.74 29.96 24.98
C CYS A 226 4.97 30.81 23.96
N PRO A 227 5.61 31.81 23.30
CA PRO A 227 4.93 32.67 22.34
C PRO A 227 4.55 31.89 21.08
N SER A 228 3.40 32.16 20.51
CA SER A 228 2.89 31.51 19.29
C SER A 228 3.74 31.76 18.03
N ASP A 229 4.60 32.78 18.04
CA ASP A 229 5.51 33.11 16.94
C ASP A 229 6.89 32.44 17.08
N LEU A 230 7.14 31.71 18.19
CA LEU A 230 8.45 31.17 18.50
C LEU A 230 8.99 30.24 17.42
N GLN A 231 8.18 29.24 17.00
CA GLN A 231 8.59 28.26 15.99
C GLN A 231 9.02 28.93 14.68
N LYS A 232 8.27 29.96 14.26
CA LYS A 232 8.60 30.74 13.07
C LYS A 232 9.88 31.58 13.23
N ALA A 233 10.11 32.09 14.45
CA ALA A 233 11.28 32.90 14.73
C ALA A 233 12.59 32.11 14.74
N ILE A 234 12.53 30.82 15.14
CA ILE A 234 13.72 29.94 15.20
C ILE A 234 13.87 29.05 13.95
N GLU A 235 12.95 29.16 12.99
CA GLU A 235 12.99 28.37 11.75
C GLU A 235 14.32 28.61 11.02
N GLY A 236 15.04 27.52 10.72
CA GLY A 236 16.33 27.55 10.04
C GLY A 236 17.55 27.84 10.92
N MET A 237 17.38 28.11 12.21
CA MET A 237 18.47 28.25 13.14
C MET A 237 19.09 26.89 13.50
N SER A 238 20.41 26.89 13.70
CA SER A 238 21.08 25.73 14.29
C SER A 238 20.72 25.59 15.78
N PHE A 239 20.95 24.42 16.34
CA PHE A 239 20.67 24.13 17.77
C PHE A 239 21.37 25.13 18.71
N SER A 240 22.61 25.55 18.37
CA SER A 240 23.35 26.55 19.15
C SER A 240 22.80 27.97 18.95
N GLU A 241 22.43 28.36 17.74
CA GLU A 241 21.79 29.64 17.46
C GLU A 241 20.45 29.77 18.17
N THR A 242 19.67 28.72 18.19
CA THR A 242 18.40 28.65 18.92
C THR A 242 18.62 28.85 20.43
N ALA A 243 19.65 28.22 21.01
CA ALA A 243 19.99 28.42 22.44
C ALA A 243 20.41 29.87 22.76
N VAL A 244 21.18 30.51 21.88
CA VAL A 244 21.52 31.95 22.02
C VAL A 244 20.24 32.79 21.96
N TYR A 245 19.39 32.54 20.95
CA TYR A 245 18.14 33.26 20.79
C TYR A 245 17.22 33.13 22.03
N PHE A 246 17.08 31.93 22.58
CA PHE A 246 16.28 31.69 23.81
C PHE A 246 16.86 32.49 25.00
N LYS A 247 18.16 32.39 25.20
CA LYS A 247 18.83 33.12 26.27
C LYS A 247 18.58 34.64 26.20
N GLU A 248 18.70 35.20 25.02
CA GLU A 248 18.56 36.65 24.79
C GLU A 248 17.07 37.07 24.85
N ARG A 249 16.21 36.38 24.13
CA ARG A 249 14.78 36.75 24.05
C ARG A 249 14.06 36.65 25.37
N PHE A 250 14.37 35.61 26.14
CA PHE A 250 13.67 35.33 27.41
C PHE A 250 14.47 35.72 28.65
N ASN A 251 15.66 36.30 28.45
CA ASN A 251 16.59 36.71 29.52
C ASN A 251 16.81 35.58 30.55
N LEU A 252 17.12 34.38 30.03
CA LEU A 252 17.27 33.18 30.85
C LEU A 252 18.57 33.25 31.69
N PRO A 253 18.54 32.77 32.94
CA PRO A 253 19.76 32.75 33.78
C PRO A 253 20.78 31.73 33.31
N ASP A 254 20.34 30.61 32.70
CA ASP A 254 21.16 29.51 32.27
C ASP A 254 22.18 29.94 31.21
N SER A 255 23.36 29.34 31.22
CA SER A 255 24.33 29.44 30.12
C SER A 255 23.78 28.72 28.87
N ILE A 256 24.34 29.06 27.71
CA ILE A 256 23.97 28.41 26.44
C ILE A 256 24.15 26.89 26.53
N GLU A 257 25.20 26.43 27.19
CA GLU A 257 25.50 25.01 27.33
C GLU A 257 24.46 24.32 28.28
N GLU A 258 24.04 24.98 29.35
CA GLU A 258 23.00 24.47 30.24
C GLU A 258 21.65 24.39 29.53
N ILE A 259 21.29 25.36 28.69
CA ILE A 259 20.07 25.32 27.86
C ILE A 259 20.12 24.11 26.93
N LYS A 260 21.19 23.96 26.20
CA LYS A 260 21.39 22.82 25.26
C LYS A 260 21.33 21.49 25.97
N GLN A 261 22.00 21.38 27.13
CA GLN A 261 21.99 20.16 27.94
C GLN A 261 20.57 19.81 28.42
N ALA A 262 19.84 20.79 28.92
CA ALA A 262 18.46 20.59 29.36
C ALA A 262 17.56 20.10 28.21
N TRP A 263 17.67 20.69 27.03
CA TRP A 263 16.91 20.24 25.85
C TRP A 263 17.27 18.82 25.42
N VAL A 264 18.55 18.43 25.46
CA VAL A 264 19.00 17.07 25.20
C VAL A 264 18.38 16.08 26.20
N GLU A 265 18.41 16.40 27.49
CA GLU A 265 17.82 15.55 28.54
C GLU A 265 16.31 15.41 28.37
N MET A 266 15.61 16.50 28.09
CA MET A 266 14.15 16.49 27.87
C MET A 266 13.80 15.72 26.60
N SER A 267 14.53 15.90 25.51
CA SER A 267 14.29 15.15 24.27
C SER A 267 14.53 13.65 24.48
N LEU A 268 15.59 13.28 25.20
CA LEU A 268 15.89 11.90 25.52
C LEU A 268 14.77 11.25 26.32
N GLU A 269 14.23 11.97 27.33
CA GLU A 269 13.10 11.50 28.13
C GLU A 269 11.84 11.28 27.27
N LYS A 270 11.52 12.24 26.37
CA LYS A 270 10.37 12.12 25.44
C LYS A 270 10.54 10.97 24.46
N TYR A 271 11.71 10.78 23.87
CA TYR A 271 12.02 9.63 23.02
C TYR A 271 11.84 8.28 23.75
N GLN A 272 12.19 8.24 25.02
CA GLN A 272 12.06 7.01 25.81
C GLN A 272 10.61 6.70 26.25
N LYS A 273 9.76 7.72 26.45
CA LYS A 273 8.49 7.55 27.14
C LYS A 273 7.26 7.93 26.31
N GLU A 274 7.37 8.88 25.39
CA GLU A 274 6.22 9.54 24.79
C GLU A 274 6.15 9.41 23.27
N VAL A 275 7.28 9.34 22.58
CA VAL A 275 7.32 9.32 21.10
C VAL A 275 6.87 7.95 20.58
N PRO A 276 5.75 7.87 19.83
CA PRO A 276 5.26 6.62 19.28
C PRO A 276 5.89 6.30 17.91
N VAL A 277 5.85 5.03 17.56
CA VAL A 277 6.14 4.61 16.18
C VAL A 277 4.98 5.04 15.26
N LYS A 278 5.30 5.48 14.04
CA LYS A 278 4.25 5.82 13.06
C LYS A 278 3.45 4.59 12.63
N PRO A 279 2.16 4.76 12.33
CA PRO A 279 1.30 3.67 11.86
C PRO A 279 1.87 2.98 10.61
N GLY A 280 1.86 1.65 10.59
CA GLY A 280 2.35 0.82 9.48
C GLY A 280 3.85 0.59 9.44
N VAL A 281 4.65 1.24 10.28
CA VAL A 281 6.12 1.07 10.30
C VAL A 281 6.51 -0.32 10.74
N ARG A 282 5.90 -0.86 11.81
CA ARG A 282 6.23 -2.22 12.29
C ARG A 282 5.96 -3.27 11.24
N GLU A 283 4.78 -3.23 10.67
CA GLU A 283 4.34 -4.17 9.63
C GLU A 283 5.26 -4.10 8.41
N PHE A 284 5.70 -2.90 8.03
CA PHE A 284 6.62 -2.73 6.91
C PHE A 284 8.03 -3.23 7.22
N LEU A 285 8.54 -2.99 8.44
CA LEU A 285 9.84 -3.52 8.88
C LEU A 285 9.84 -5.05 8.94
N GLU A 286 8.75 -5.66 9.41
CA GLU A 286 8.56 -7.11 9.38
C GLU A 286 8.54 -7.64 7.94
N GLU A 287 7.82 -6.98 7.03
CA GLU A 287 7.75 -7.36 5.62
C GLU A 287 9.12 -7.34 4.94
N ILE A 288 9.89 -6.25 5.07
CA ILE A 288 11.22 -6.16 4.46
C ILE A 288 12.20 -7.16 5.08
N SER A 289 12.08 -7.43 6.39
CA SER A 289 12.87 -8.46 7.07
C SER A 289 12.60 -9.87 6.54
N ILE A 290 11.32 -10.24 6.37
CA ILE A 290 10.91 -11.53 5.78
C ILE A 290 11.45 -11.68 4.34
N ARG A 291 11.52 -10.59 3.58
CA ARG A 291 12.07 -10.56 2.22
C ARG A 291 13.61 -10.56 2.16
N GLY A 292 14.29 -10.50 3.31
CA GLY A 292 15.74 -10.40 3.37
C GLY A 292 16.30 -9.05 2.89
N ILE A 293 15.45 -8.00 2.85
CA ILE A 293 15.86 -6.63 2.50
C ILE A 293 16.46 -6.00 3.75
N LYS A 294 17.64 -5.42 3.61
CA LYS A 294 18.35 -4.77 4.73
C LYS A 294 17.71 -3.43 5.08
N ALA A 295 17.80 -3.04 6.35
CA ALA A 295 17.31 -1.74 6.81
C ALA A 295 18.43 -0.92 7.48
N GLY A 296 18.42 0.38 7.24
CA GLY A 296 19.33 1.31 7.89
C GLY A 296 18.67 2.65 8.21
N ILE A 297 19.22 3.36 9.18
CA ILE A 297 18.77 4.71 9.58
C ILE A 297 19.82 5.74 9.19
N ALA A 298 19.37 6.85 8.63
CA ALA A 298 20.15 8.02 8.26
C ALA A 298 19.49 9.27 8.85
N THR A 299 19.94 9.75 10.00
CA THR A 299 19.28 10.83 10.75
C THR A 299 20.21 11.98 11.07
N SER A 300 19.62 13.15 11.27
CA SER A 300 20.32 14.33 11.80
C SER A 300 20.49 14.29 13.32
N ASN A 301 19.79 13.41 14.02
CA ASN A 301 19.88 13.26 15.47
C ASN A 301 21.18 12.64 15.95
N GLY A 302 21.48 12.91 17.24
CA GLY A 302 22.59 12.26 17.93
C GLY A 302 22.36 10.78 18.19
N ARG A 303 23.43 10.00 18.24
CA ARG A 303 23.40 8.55 18.41
C ARG A 303 22.62 8.09 19.64
N GLU A 304 22.80 8.79 20.77
CA GLU A 304 22.14 8.47 22.04
C GLU A 304 20.60 8.56 21.91
N MET A 305 20.08 9.55 21.19
CA MET A 305 18.64 9.70 20.96
C MET A 305 18.08 8.57 20.10
N VAL A 306 18.81 8.19 19.05
CA VAL A 306 18.42 7.07 18.17
C VAL A 306 18.37 5.77 18.95
N ASP A 307 19.42 5.46 19.71
CA ASP A 307 19.50 4.22 20.49
C ASP A 307 18.39 4.18 21.57
N ALA A 308 18.09 5.31 22.21
CA ALA A 308 17.02 5.42 23.20
C ALA A 308 15.65 5.12 22.63
N VAL A 309 15.27 5.76 21.51
CA VAL A 309 13.95 5.56 20.90
C VAL A 309 13.81 4.18 20.28
N LEU A 310 14.82 3.65 19.61
CA LEU A 310 14.76 2.30 19.04
C LEU A 310 14.57 1.25 20.14
N LYS A 311 15.29 1.40 21.25
CA LYS A 311 15.18 0.50 22.41
C LYS A 311 13.81 0.60 23.07
N SER A 312 13.31 1.81 23.31
CA SER A 312 11.98 2.00 23.95
C SER A 312 10.85 1.41 23.10
N LEU A 313 10.98 1.50 21.78
CA LEU A 313 9.99 0.98 20.84
C LEU A 313 10.23 -0.49 20.44
N GLY A 314 11.34 -1.12 20.85
CA GLY A 314 11.70 -2.47 20.48
C GLY A 314 11.89 -2.64 18.97
N LEU A 315 12.62 -1.69 18.33
CA LEU A 315 12.86 -1.69 16.89
C LEU A 315 14.33 -2.00 16.52
N GLU A 316 15.23 -2.13 17.50
CA GLU A 316 16.67 -2.32 17.29
C GLU A 316 17.00 -3.49 16.35
N GLN A 317 16.26 -4.60 16.47
CA GLN A 317 16.51 -5.82 15.70
C GLN A 317 16.29 -5.68 14.19
N TYR A 318 15.58 -4.66 13.74
CA TYR A 318 15.31 -4.46 12.31
C TYR A 318 16.45 -3.74 11.57
N PHE A 319 17.27 -2.97 12.28
CA PHE A 319 18.27 -2.10 11.67
C PHE A 319 19.69 -2.65 11.83
N GLN A 320 20.36 -2.90 10.70
CA GLN A 320 21.74 -3.35 10.66
C GLN A 320 22.74 -2.18 10.76
N VAL A 321 22.30 -0.98 10.36
CA VAL A 321 23.15 0.22 10.32
C VAL A 321 22.37 1.43 10.79
N VAL A 322 22.99 2.25 11.63
CA VAL A 322 22.56 3.60 11.97
C VAL A 322 23.72 4.54 11.66
N ALA A 323 23.47 5.60 10.90
CA ALA A 323 24.40 6.70 10.69
C ALA A 323 23.74 8.02 11.13
N THR A 324 24.54 8.87 11.76
CA THR A 324 24.14 10.19 12.24
C THR A 324 24.86 11.30 11.47
N ALA A 325 24.35 12.52 11.51
CA ALA A 325 24.96 13.66 10.81
C ALA A 325 26.41 13.94 11.24
N CYS A 326 26.78 13.58 12.47
CA CYS A 326 28.14 13.74 12.97
C CYS A 326 29.16 12.80 12.32
N GLU A 327 28.71 11.77 11.60
CA GLU A 327 29.56 10.75 10.99
C GLU A 327 29.91 11.04 9.53
N VAL A 328 29.36 12.13 8.96
CA VAL A 328 29.53 12.51 7.54
C VAL A 328 30.00 13.96 7.38
N ALA A 329 30.55 14.26 6.21
CA ALA A 329 31.13 15.57 5.95
C ALA A 329 30.07 16.66 5.71
N ALA A 330 28.92 16.29 5.11
CA ALA A 330 27.84 17.22 4.81
C ALA A 330 26.47 16.60 5.15
N GLY A 331 25.61 17.44 5.73
CA GLY A 331 24.22 17.06 6.05
C GLY A 331 23.29 17.14 4.83
N LYS A 332 22.04 16.62 4.96
CA LYS A 332 20.98 16.72 3.96
C LYS A 332 20.81 18.19 3.53
N PRO A 333 20.74 18.52 2.24
CA PRO A 333 20.47 17.67 1.08
C PRO A 333 21.69 17.02 0.40
N ALA A 334 22.90 17.07 1.00
CA ALA A 334 24.04 16.32 0.48
C ALA A 334 23.78 14.79 0.60
N PRO A 335 24.32 13.98 -0.33
CA PRO A 335 24.04 12.54 -0.37
C PRO A 335 24.80 11.71 0.68
N ASP A 336 25.74 12.32 1.38
CA ASP A 336 26.80 11.69 2.18
C ASP A 336 26.26 10.65 3.16
N ILE A 337 25.21 11.00 3.92
CA ILE A 337 24.66 10.12 4.96
C ILE A 337 24.00 8.88 4.37
N TYR A 338 23.27 9.02 3.26
CA TYR A 338 22.62 7.88 2.59
C TYR A 338 23.63 6.98 1.90
N LEU A 339 24.67 7.57 1.26
CA LEU A 339 25.78 6.80 0.69
C LEU A 339 26.54 6.01 1.76
N GLU A 340 26.77 6.61 2.93
CA GLU A 340 27.44 5.95 4.04
C GLU A 340 26.62 4.77 4.60
N VAL A 341 25.30 4.95 4.78
CA VAL A 341 24.42 3.84 5.20
C VAL A 341 24.41 2.72 4.16
N ALA A 342 24.26 3.04 2.86
CA ALA A 342 24.29 2.05 1.79
C ALA A 342 25.62 1.29 1.74
N ARG A 343 26.75 1.99 1.88
CA ARG A 343 28.10 1.42 1.94
C ARG A 343 28.24 0.42 3.11
N ARG A 344 27.78 0.80 4.31
CA ARG A 344 27.83 -0.08 5.49
C ARG A 344 26.91 -1.30 5.35
N LEU A 345 25.78 -1.15 4.67
CA LEU A 345 24.86 -2.25 4.35
C LEU A 345 25.38 -3.15 3.24
N GLY A 346 26.40 -2.71 2.48
CA GLY A 346 26.88 -3.40 1.28
C GLY A 346 25.84 -3.40 0.16
N ALA A 347 25.02 -2.34 0.07
CA ALA A 347 24.00 -2.17 -0.95
C ALA A 347 24.43 -1.15 -2.01
N LYS A 348 24.05 -1.38 -3.26
CA LYS A 348 24.28 -0.40 -4.33
C LYS A 348 23.21 0.70 -4.26
N PRO A 349 23.57 1.98 -4.44
CA PRO A 349 22.60 3.09 -4.35
C PRO A 349 21.36 2.90 -5.23
N GLU A 350 21.53 2.43 -6.47
CA GLU A 350 20.41 2.18 -7.39
C GLU A 350 19.41 1.12 -6.90
N ASN A 351 19.81 0.27 -5.95
CA ASN A 351 18.98 -0.76 -5.32
C ASN A 351 18.55 -0.37 -3.89
N CYS A 352 18.66 0.91 -3.54
CA CYS A 352 18.23 1.44 -2.27
C CYS A 352 16.94 2.25 -2.43
N LEU A 353 16.06 2.14 -1.43
CA LEU A 353 14.84 2.94 -1.29
C LEU A 353 14.97 3.80 -0.02
N VAL A 354 14.74 5.11 -0.15
CA VAL A 354 14.80 6.07 0.96
C VAL A 354 13.41 6.50 1.35
N PHE A 355 13.09 6.47 2.64
CA PHE A 355 11.88 7.06 3.23
C PHE A 355 12.22 8.34 3.99
N GLU A 356 11.49 9.41 3.70
CA GLU A 356 11.71 10.76 4.21
C GLU A 356 10.40 11.56 4.30
N ASP A 357 10.34 12.48 5.25
CA ASP A 357 9.21 13.40 5.44
C ASP A 357 9.55 14.86 5.09
N VAL A 358 10.82 15.16 4.80
CA VAL A 358 11.27 16.52 4.42
C VAL A 358 11.89 16.56 3.02
N PRO A 359 11.66 17.66 2.25
CA PRO A 359 12.19 17.79 0.89
C PRO A 359 13.74 17.67 0.82
N ALA A 360 14.47 18.19 1.81
CA ALA A 360 15.92 18.11 1.85
C ALA A 360 16.44 16.67 1.92
N GLY A 361 15.76 15.80 2.66
CA GLY A 361 16.10 14.39 2.76
C GLY A 361 15.80 13.61 1.49
N ILE A 362 14.66 13.88 0.83
CA ILE A 362 14.35 13.30 -0.49
C ILE A 362 15.41 13.72 -1.52
N MET A 363 15.85 15.00 -1.48
CA MET A 363 16.93 15.47 -2.36
C MET A 363 18.25 14.75 -2.08
N ALA A 364 18.56 14.50 -0.80
CA ALA A 364 19.77 13.74 -0.43
C ALA A 364 19.73 12.31 -0.99
N GLY A 365 18.62 11.60 -0.86
CA GLY A 365 18.41 10.27 -1.46
C GLY A 365 18.55 10.29 -2.98
N LYS A 366 17.93 11.26 -3.65
CA LYS A 366 18.02 11.46 -5.09
C LYS A 366 19.46 11.77 -5.54
N ASN A 367 20.15 12.66 -4.84
CA ASN A 367 21.55 13.00 -5.10
C ASN A 367 22.47 11.79 -4.90
N ALA A 368 22.12 10.87 -4.02
CA ALA A 368 22.79 9.58 -3.83
C ALA A 368 22.49 8.56 -4.95
N GLY A 369 21.62 8.86 -5.91
CA GLY A 369 21.20 7.91 -6.96
C GLY A 369 20.21 6.83 -6.47
N MET A 370 19.49 7.08 -5.39
CA MET A 370 18.53 6.17 -4.77
C MET A 370 17.09 6.50 -5.17
N LYS A 371 16.18 5.53 -5.03
CA LYS A 371 14.73 5.79 -5.12
C LYS A 371 14.27 6.47 -3.83
N GLY A 372 13.43 7.50 -3.94
CA GLY A 372 12.90 8.24 -2.78
C GLY A 372 11.39 8.09 -2.63
N MET A 373 10.92 7.94 -1.41
CA MET A 373 9.53 7.98 -0.99
C MET A 373 9.32 9.13 -0.01
N PHE A 374 8.44 10.05 -0.36
CA PHE A 374 8.04 11.14 0.52
C PHE A 374 6.85 10.71 1.39
N LEU A 375 7.00 10.79 2.71
CA LEU A 375 5.93 10.53 3.65
C LEU A 375 5.22 11.84 3.98
N LEU A 376 3.91 11.87 3.78
CA LEU A 376 3.10 13.01 4.22
C LEU A 376 2.97 13.00 5.74
N PRO A 377 2.90 14.18 6.38
CA PRO A 377 2.57 14.29 7.79
C PRO A 377 1.27 13.53 8.08
N SER A 378 1.20 12.85 9.23
CA SER A 378 -0.05 12.26 9.69
C SER A 378 -1.10 13.37 9.77
N ALA A 379 -2.29 13.16 9.21
CA ALA A 379 -3.39 14.07 9.40
C ALA A 379 -3.69 14.16 10.89
N ALA A 380 -3.65 15.37 11.45
CA ALA A 380 -3.94 15.68 12.85
C ALA A 380 -5.39 15.38 13.18
#